data_6a4e8e894fccd9831a2587ca20344df4
#
_entry.id   6a4e8e894fccd9831a2587ca20344df4
#
_cell.length_a   1.000
_cell.length_b   1.000
_cell.length_c   1.000
_cell.angle_alpha   90.00
_cell.angle_beta   90.00
_cell.angle_gamma   90.00
#
_symmetry.space_group_name_H-M   'P 1'
#
loop_
_entity.id
_entity.type
_entity.pdbx_description
1 polymer ?
#
loop_
_entity_poly.entity_id
_entity_poly.type
_entity_poly.pdbx_seq_one_letter_code
_entity_poly.pdbx_strand_id
1 'polypeptide(L)'
;ILIGLVGSEMCIRDRVNMQAVPEGEIVFPNEPVLSVSGPNWQVDMAEAAFLNIFNAQSLIATKAARIVQAACADGVQRPVLEFGLRRAQDMGCFLPTRAAYIGGCAGTSNVAAARYYGIPPKGTMAHSFVMSYENELDAFKAYLRGAEGNTTLLIDTYDTREGAKNAVRASRETGVPLAGVRIDSGDLAYWSHEVKRIFNEAGMPEVKLVASNDLDEHLIENLVMVQKADYDIYAAGTKLVTAYDMPALGGVFKTKSYKGAPKIKIAEGKTTIPGATNVLRIVRSGRFEGDIIMPAAENVVADGRLQENIISFNINSLNGKKADFAAGEEAYALLKPVMAEGRPVSADAVRPLDDIRAAVRENLSRLDPAYKRLVNPHVYGVGLKQELYRRQQNMVAAYLAKRERG
;
A
#
# COMPACT_ATOMS: atom_id res chain seq x y z
N ILE A 1 5.03 -12.16 7.89
CA ILE A 1 4.60 -12.97 6.71
C ILE A 1 5.04 -14.42 6.86
N LEU A 2 6.27 -14.69 7.33
CA LEU A 2 6.81 -16.05 7.53
C LEU A 2 6.15 -16.84 8.67
N ILE A 3 5.51 -16.18 9.64
CA ILE A 3 4.86 -16.80 10.79
C ILE A 3 3.56 -17.53 10.41
N GLY A 4 2.89 -17.15 9.31
CA GLY A 4 1.69 -17.81 8.82
C GLY A 4 1.91 -19.19 8.17
N LEU A 5 3.15 -19.61 7.94
CA LEU A 5 3.53 -20.89 7.33
C LEU A 5 3.84 -21.98 8.37
N VAL A 6 3.38 -21.82 9.61
CA VAL A 6 3.69 -22.68 10.79
C VAL A 6 3.39 -24.16 10.59
N GLY A 7 2.52 -24.54 9.64
CA GLY A 7 2.28 -25.96 9.31
C GLY A 7 3.34 -26.63 8.41
N SER A 8 4.27 -25.87 7.82
CA SER A 8 5.31 -26.36 6.91
C SER A 8 6.73 -26.28 7.50
N GLU A 9 6.87 -26.00 8.78
CA GLU A 9 8.17 -25.80 9.44
C GLU A 9 9.19 -26.92 9.20
N MET A 10 8.73 -28.15 9.11
CA MET A 10 9.60 -29.31 8.92
C MET A 10 10.15 -29.45 7.48
N CYS A 11 9.48 -28.84 6.49
CA CYS A 11 9.83 -29.02 5.07
C CYS A 11 10.69 -27.88 4.49
N ILE A 12 10.65 -26.69 5.09
CA ILE A 12 11.34 -25.47 4.59
C ILE A 12 12.65 -25.22 5.35
N ARG A 13 12.80 -25.83 6.52
CA ARG A 13 13.73 -25.41 7.57
C ARG A 13 15.23 -25.51 7.25
N ASP A 14 15.68 -26.37 6.38
CA ASP A 14 17.11 -26.70 6.40
C ASP A 14 17.98 -26.21 5.22
N ARG A 15 17.39 -25.66 4.14
CA ARG A 15 18.20 -25.38 2.92
C ARG A 15 17.68 -24.23 2.07
N VAL A 16 16.69 -23.45 2.52
CA VAL A 16 16.15 -22.35 1.73
C VAL A 16 16.80 -21.03 2.14
N ASN A 17 17.29 -20.31 1.14
CA ASN A 17 17.77 -18.94 1.30
C ASN A 17 16.79 -18.00 0.61
N MET A 18 16.50 -16.86 1.24
CA MET A 18 15.58 -15.86 0.70
C MET A 18 16.16 -14.47 0.80
N GLN A 19 15.96 -13.72 -0.26
CA GLN A 19 16.15 -12.27 -0.29
C GLN A 19 14.83 -11.62 -0.66
N ALA A 20 14.46 -10.55 0.02
CA ALA A 20 13.22 -9.84 -0.24
C ALA A 20 13.44 -8.34 -0.19
N VAL A 21 12.59 -7.61 -0.88
CA VAL A 21 12.48 -6.16 -0.72
C VAL A 21 11.87 -5.89 0.66
N PRO A 22 12.46 -4.99 1.48
CA PRO A 22 11.91 -4.64 2.78
C PRO A 22 10.47 -4.11 2.69
N GLU A 23 9.63 -4.42 3.66
CA GLU A 23 8.29 -3.84 3.74
C GLU A 23 8.38 -2.31 3.85
N GLY A 24 7.48 -1.62 3.15
CA GLY A 24 7.47 -0.16 3.08
C GLY A 24 8.31 0.43 1.93
N GLU A 25 9.02 -0.41 1.19
CA GLU A 25 9.71 0.01 -0.04
C GLU A 25 8.72 0.10 -1.21
N ILE A 26 8.96 1.05 -2.12
CA ILE A 26 8.18 1.17 -3.36
C ILE A 26 8.82 0.29 -4.42
N VAL A 27 8.01 -0.48 -5.12
CA VAL A 27 8.46 -1.33 -6.23
C VAL A 27 7.64 -1.07 -7.49
N PHE A 28 8.24 -1.33 -8.64
CA PHE A 28 7.64 -1.07 -9.93
C PHE A 28 7.49 -2.35 -10.76
N PRO A 29 6.66 -2.34 -11.81
CA PRO A 29 6.48 -3.52 -12.68
C PRO A 29 7.81 -4.05 -13.22
N ASN A 30 7.90 -5.38 -13.30
CA ASN A 30 9.04 -6.17 -13.77
C ASN A 30 10.22 -6.30 -12.78
N GLU A 31 10.18 -5.66 -11.63
CA GLU A 31 11.21 -5.84 -10.62
C GLU A 31 11.06 -7.17 -9.87
N PRO A 32 12.15 -7.88 -9.61
CA PRO A 32 12.15 -8.98 -8.66
C PRO A 32 11.96 -8.42 -7.23
N VAL A 33 10.93 -8.88 -6.54
CA VAL A 33 10.62 -8.46 -5.16
C VAL A 33 10.99 -9.52 -4.14
N LEU A 34 11.17 -10.75 -4.59
CA LEU A 34 11.55 -11.90 -3.78
C LEU A 34 12.44 -12.81 -4.63
N SER A 35 13.54 -13.27 -4.06
CA SER A 35 14.41 -14.32 -4.61
C SER A 35 14.52 -15.44 -3.60
N VAL A 36 14.19 -16.67 -4.03
CA VAL A 36 14.23 -17.87 -3.20
C VAL A 36 15.16 -18.87 -3.86
N SER A 37 16.08 -19.45 -3.09
CA SER A 37 16.97 -20.51 -3.55
C SER A 37 17.00 -21.67 -2.56
N GLY A 38 17.02 -22.90 -3.09
CA GLY A 38 16.98 -24.12 -2.28
C GLY A 38 16.60 -25.34 -3.10
N PRO A 39 16.27 -26.49 -2.46
CA PRO A 39 15.73 -27.65 -3.13
C PRO A 39 14.46 -27.30 -3.91
N ASN A 40 14.37 -27.73 -5.17
CA ASN A 40 13.32 -27.30 -6.12
C ASN A 40 11.90 -27.49 -5.54
N TRP A 41 11.63 -28.63 -4.94
CA TRP A 41 10.31 -28.94 -4.41
C TRP A 41 9.91 -28.03 -3.23
N GLN A 42 10.87 -27.60 -2.38
CA GLN A 42 10.60 -26.65 -1.28
C GLN A 42 10.28 -25.26 -1.82
N VAL A 43 11.03 -24.82 -2.84
CA VAL A 43 10.81 -23.53 -3.50
C VAL A 43 9.46 -23.51 -4.21
N ASP A 44 9.10 -24.57 -4.93
CA ASP A 44 7.85 -24.65 -5.69
C ASP A 44 6.61 -24.71 -4.76
N MET A 45 6.70 -25.40 -3.62
CA MET A 45 5.60 -25.46 -2.63
C MET A 45 5.24 -24.08 -2.06
N ALA A 46 6.18 -23.18 -1.95
CA ALA A 46 5.97 -21.86 -1.35
C ALA A 46 5.40 -20.82 -2.33
N GLU A 47 5.40 -21.11 -3.64
CA GLU A 47 4.99 -20.17 -4.71
C GLU A 47 3.62 -19.51 -4.42
N ALA A 48 2.59 -20.34 -4.24
CA ALA A 48 1.22 -19.84 -4.10
C ALA A 48 1.04 -18.96 -2.85
N ALA A 49 1.66 -19.33 -1.73
CA ALA A 49 1.60 -18.56 -0.49
C ALA A 49 2.30 -17.20 -0.62
N PHE A 50 3.49 -17.17 -1.20
CA PHE A 50 4.21 -15.91 -1.44
C PHE A 50 3.44 -14.97 -2.36
N LEU A 51 2.91 -15.48 -3.45
CA LEU A 51 2.16 -14.67 -4.41
C LEU A 51 0.85 -14.14 -3.80
N ASN A 52 0.12 -14.97 -3.06
CA ASN A 52 -1.11 -14.54 -2.41
C ASN A 52 -0.87 -13.40 -1.43
N ILE A 53 0.10 -13.56 -0.52
CA ILE A 53 0.41 -12.57 0.51
C ILE A 53 0.95 -11.28 -0.13
N PHE A 54 1.92 -11.39 -1.04
CA PHE A 54 2.53 -10.24 -1.69
C PHE A 54 1.50 -9.45 -2.51
N ASN A 55 0.77 -10.13 -3.41
CA ASN A 55 -0.17 -9.46 -4.31
C ASN A 55 -1.29 -8.77 -3.53
N ALA A 56 -1.91 -9.44 -2.57
CA ALA A 56 -3.04 -8.88 -1.83
C ALA A 56 -2.62 -7.69 -0.94
N GLN A 57 -1.57 -7.84 -0.14
CA GLN A 57 -1.17 -6.77 0.78
C GLN A 57 -0.55 -5.56 0.06
N SER A 58 0.28 -5.79 -0.97
CA SER A 58 0.84 -4.68 -1.77
C SER A 58 -0.24 -3.91 -2.51
N LEU A 59 -1.26 -4.61 -3.03
CA LEU A 59 -2.40 -4.00 -3.69
C LEU A 59 -3.18 -3.08 -2.75
N ILE A 60 -3.55 -3.57 -1.56
CA ILE A 60 -4.31 -2.79 -0.57
C ILE A 60 -3.47 -1.64 -0.01
N ALA A 61 -2.17 -1.85 0.27
CA ALA A 61 -1.28 -0.78 0.72
C ALA A 61 -1.15 0.33 -0.34
N THR A 62 -1.05 -0.04 -1.62
CA THR A 62 -1.02 0.91 -2.73
C THR A 62 -2.33 1.69 -2.83
N LYS A 63 -3.48 1.01 -2.72
CA LYS A 63 -4.80 1.65 -2.72
C LYS A 63 -4.93 2.64 -1.56
N ALA A 64 -4.50 2.25 -0.35
CA ALA A 64 -4.48 3.13 0.81
C ALA A 64 -3.60 4.37 0.59
N ALA A 65 -2.38 4.21 0.05
CA ALA A 65 -1.47 5.31 -0.23
C ALA A 65 -2.07 6.31 -1.24
N ARG A 66 -2.77 5.83 -2.29
CA ARG A 66 -3.47 6.67 -3.26
C ARG A 66 -4.62 7.44 -2.62
N ILE A 67 -5.42 6.80 -1.77
CA ILE A 67 -6.52 7.44 -1.04
C ILE A 67 -5.99 8.51 -0.07
N VAL A 68 -4.92 8.22 0.66
CA VAL A 68 -4.27 9.18 1.57
C VAL A 68 -3.70 10.38 0.79
N GLN A 69 -3.06 10.13 -0.35
CA GLN A 69 -2.58 11.20 -1.22
C GLN A 69 -3.72 12.10 -1.73
N ALA A 70 -4.83 11.50 -2.16
CA ALA A 70 -6.02 12.23 -2.62
C ALA A 70 -6.62 13.11 -1.52
N ALA A 71 -6.68 12.61 -0.28
CA ALA A 71 -7.16 13.37 0.87
C ALA A 71 -6.30 14.59 1.21
N CYS A 72 -5.05 14.61 0.76
CA CYS A 72 -4.09 15.68 0.99
C CYS A 72 -3.72 16.45 -0.31
N ALA A 73 -4.52 16.33 -1.37
CA ALA A 73 -4.19 16.85 -2.70
C ALA A 73 -4.02 18.39 -2.74
N ASP A 74 -4.69 19.12 -1.86
CA ASP A 74 -4.57 20.58 -1.70
C ASP A 74 -3.46 21.02 -0.73
N GLY A 75 -2.64 20.08 -0.23
CA GLY A 75 -1.57 20.33 0.74
C GLY A 75 -2.00 20.28 2.21
N VAL A 76 -3.30 20.20 2.50
CA VAL A 76 -3.82 20.06 3.87
C VAL A 76 -3.78 18.59 4.28
N GLN A 77 -3.17 18.30 5.44
CA GLN A 77 -3.07 16.95 5.96
C GLN A 77 -4.41 16.49 6.56
N ARG A 78 -5.06 15.51 5.93
CA ARG A 78 -6.31 14.92 6.39
C ARG A 78 -6.13 13.43 6.68
N PRO A 79 -6.45 12.96 7.91
CA PRO A 79 -6.43 11.53 8.22
C PRO A 79 -7.41 10.74 7.35
N VAL A 80 -6.97 9.56 6.91
CA VAL A 80 -7.83 8.54 6.31
C VAL A 80 -7.96 7.38 7.30
N LEU A 81 -9.20 6.92 7.53
CA LEU A 81 -9.52 5.79 8.41
C LEU A 81 -9.93 4.57 7.57
N GLU A 82 -9.55 3.38 8.01
CA GLU A 82 -9.96 2.12 7.41
C GLU A 82 -11.28 1.63 8.05
N PHE A 83 -12.36 1.55 7.25
CA PHE A 83 -13.71 1.13 7.67
C PHE A 83 -14.23 -0.09 6.89
N GLY A 84 -13.32 -0.97 6.47
CA GLY A 84 -13.64 -2.08 5.55
C GLY A 84 -13.93 -3.43 6.20
N LEU A 85 -13.89 -3.58 7.54
CA LEU A 85 -14.03 -4.86 8.24
C LEU A 85 -15.10 -5.79 7.65
N ARG A 86 -16.30 -5.28 7.36
CA ARG A 86 -17.44 -6.06 6.87
C ARG A 86 -17.36 -6.42 5.36
N ARG A 87 -16.33 -5.99 4.65
CA ARG A 87 -16.20 -6.10 3.18
C ARG A 87 -14.96 -6.89 2.72
N ALA A 88 -13.99 -7.09 3.60
CA ALA A 88 -12.77 -7.83 3.25
C ALA A 88 -13.03 -9.33 3.11
N GLN A 89 -12.25 -9.97 2.24
CA GLN A 89 -12.34 -11.40 1.93
C GLN A 89 -11.56 -12.30 2.89
N ASP A 90 -10.79 -11.72 3.78
CA ASP A 90 -9.94 -12.40 4.75
C ASP A 90 -10.67 -12.59 6.09
N MET A 91 -10.28 -13.58 6.86
CA MET A 91 -10.77 -13.83 8.21
C MET A 91 -10.56 -12.63 9.13
N GLY A 92 -11.63 -11.88 9.39
CA GLY A 92 -11.63 -10.71 10.27
C GLY A 92 -10.91 -9.49 9.70
N CYS A 93 -10.62 -9.44 8.41
CA CYS A 93 -9.98 -8.29 7.75
C CYS A 93 -8.61 -7.92 8.34
N PHE A 94 -7.85 -8.87 8.88
CA PHE A 94 -6.58 -8.59 9.56
C PHE A 94 -5.51 -8.11 8.57
N LEU A 95 -5.28 -8.86 7.50
CA LEU A 95 -4.26 -8.50 6.49
C LEU A 95 -4.61 -7.20 5.73
N PRO A 96 -5.85 -6.99 5.28
CA PRO A 96 -6.26 -5.72 4.68
C PRO A 96 -6.08 -4.52 5.62
N THR A 97 -6.47 -4.64 6.89
CA THR A 97 -6.28 -3.58 7.89
C THR A 97 -4.79 -3.24 8.08
N ARG A 98 -3.93 -4.27 8.21
CA ARG A 98 -2.49 -4.09 8.30
C ARG A 98 -1.93 -3.36 7.08
N ALA A 99 -2.28 -3.81 5.89
CA ALA A 99 -1.83 -3.23 4.63
C ALA A 99 -2.30 -1.78 4.46
N ALA A 100 -3.55 -1.47 4.83
CA ALA A 100 -4.08 -0.12 4.79
C ALA A 100 -3.34 0.83 5.75
N TYR A 101 -2.97 0.36 6.94
CA TYR A 101 -2.19 1.14 7.89
C TYR A 101 -0.77 1.41 7.37
N ILE A 102 -0.10 0.41 6.81
CA ILE A 102 1.20 0.57 6.13
C ILE A 102 1.10 1.61 5.01
N GLY A 103 0.03 1.56 4.20
CA GLY A 103 -0.22 2.51 3.12
C GLY A 103 -0.57 3.93 3.57
N GLY A 104 -0.70 4.17 4.89
CA GLY A 104 -0.82 5.51 5.46
C GLY A 104 -2.13 5.80 6.19
N CYS A 105 -3.10 4.89 6.26
CA CYS A 105 -4.30 5.08 7.07
C CYS A 105 -3.94 5.38 8.53
N ALA A 106 -4.67 6.30 9.16
CA ALA A 106 -4.38 6.77 10.52
C ALA A 106 -4.95 5.87 11.62
N GLY A 107 -5.80 4.92 11.26
CA GLY A 107 -6.44 4.00 12.20
C GLY A 107 -7.50 3.15 11.52
N THR A 108 -8.13 2.29 12.28
CA THR A 108 -9.12 1.32 11.79
C THR A 108 -10.33 1.20 12.72
N SER A 109 -11.48 0.86 12.15
CA SER A 109 -12.66 0.45 12.92
C SER A 109 -12.63 -1.04 13.33
N ASN A 110 -11.64 -1.80 12.88
CA ASN A 110 -11.43 -3.19 13.23
C ASN A 110 -10.71 -3.32 14.57
N VAL A 111 -11.44 -3.34 15.67
CA VAL A 111 -10.89 -3.38 17.03
C VAL A 111 -10.01 -4.61 17.28
N ALA A 112 -10.34 -5.76 16.70
CA ALA A 112 -9.54 -6.98 16.85
C ALA A 112 -8.17 -6.83 16.16
N ALA A 113 -8.13 -6.37 14.92
CA ALA A 113 -6.88 -6.10 14.20
C ALA A 113 -6.10 -4.95 14.84
N ALA A 114 -6.79 -3.90 15.31
CA ALA A 114 -6.18 -2.80 16.05
C ALA A 114 -5.40 -3.30 17.26
N ARG A 115 -6.03 -4.14 18.08
CA ARG A 115 -5.37 -4.76 19.25
C ARG A 115 -4.21 -5.68 18.86
N TYR A 116 -4.38 -6.46 17.82
CA TYR A 116 -3.36 -7.45 17.39
C TYR A 116 -2.10 -6.78 16.83
N TYR A 117 -2.27 -5.73 16.03
CA TYR A 117 -1.17 -5.04 15.34
C TYR A 117 -0.69 -3.76 16.04
N GLY A 118 -1.33 -3.30 17.11
CA GLY A 118 -1.03 -2.02 17.74
C GLY A 118 -1.51 -0.81 16.94
N ILE A 119 -2.48 -0.97 16.03
CA ILE A 119 -3.03 0.12 15.21
C ILE A 119 -4.04 0.93 16.04
N PRO A 120 -4.06 2.28 15.95
CA PRO A 120 -5.05 3.08 16.66
C PRO A 120 -6.50 2.71 16.29
N PRO A 121 -7.35 2.27 17.25
CA PRO A 121 -8.76 2.05 16.98
C PRO A 121 -9.46 3.39 16.75
N LYS A 122 -10.23 3.49 15.68
CA LYS A 122 -11.02 4.67 15.32
C LYS A 122 -12.35 4.21 14.75
N GLY A 123 -13.42 4.90 15.10
CA GLY A 123 -14.75 4.56 14.62
C GLY A 123 -15.80 5.47 15.20
N THR A 124 -17.04 5.22 14.85
CA THR A 124 -18.22 5.90 15.37
C THR A 124 -19.30 4.87 15.66
N MET A 125 -20.42 5.28 16.24
CA MET A 125 -21.61 4.44 16.29
C MET A 125 -22.14 4.12 14.89
N ALA A 126 -22.96 3.09 14.77
CA ALA A 126 -23.68 2.72 13.56
C ALA A 126 -25.11 3.31 13.59
N HIS A 127 -25.77 3.38 12.41
CA HIS A 127 -27.19 3.77 12.31
C HIS A 127 -28.09 2.92 13.22
N SER A 128 -27.81 1.61 13.36
CA SER A 128 -28.56 0.71 14.23
C SER A 128 -28.55 1.15 15.70
N PHE A 129 -27.47 1.78 16.17
CA PHE A 129 -27.44 2.36 17.53
C PHE A 129 -28.44 3.50 17.64
N VAL A 130 -28.46 4.43 16.66
CA VAL A 130 -29.43 5.54 16.66
C VAL A 130 -30.85 5.01 16.61
N MET A 131 -31.12 4.02 15.76
CA MET A 131 -32.45 3.41 15.60
C MET A 131 -32.91 2.59 16.82
N SER A 132 -32.04 2.27 17.77
CA SER A 132 -32.40 1.56 19.00
C SER A 132 -33.02 2.47 20.08
N TYR A 133 -33.06 3.77 19.85
CA TYR A 133 -33.70 4.77 20.72
C TYR A 133 -35.02 5.28 20.10
N GLU A 134 -35.89 5.82 20.94
CA GLU A 134 -37.17 6.39 20.47
C GLU A 134 -36.96 7.60 19.52
N ASN A 135 -35.90 8.35 19.74
CA ASN A 135 -35.51 9.46 18.87
C ASN A 135 -33.98 9.65 18.82
N GLU A 136 -33.51 10.32 17.81
CA GLU A 136 -32.10 10.53 17.53
C GLU A 136 -31.38 11.34 18.62
N LEU A 137 -32.03 12.36 19.19
CA LEU A 137 -31.45 13.19 20.23
C LEU A 137 -31.10 12.40 21.49
N ASP A 138 -31.96 11.45 21.89
CA ASP A 138 -31.71 10.62 23.07
C ASP A 138 -30.57 9.60 22.78
N ALA A 139 -30.49 9.08 21.57
CA ALA A 139 -29.36 8.25 21.13
C ALA A 139 -28.05 9.05 21.23
N PHE A 140 -28.01 10.26 20.73
CA PHE A 140 -26.83 11.14 20.79
C PHE A 140 -26.41 11.46 22.22
N LYS A 141 -27.36 11.81 23.08
CA LYS A 141 -27.10 12.07 24.52
C LYS A 141 -26.56 10.82 25.22
N ALA A 142 -27.13 9.66 24.95
CA ALA A 142 -26.66 8.40 25.52
C ALA A 142 -25.23 8.07 25.06
N TYR A 143 -24.95 8.23 23.76
CA TYR A 143 -23.60 8.02 23.22
C TYR A 143 -22.58 8.97 23.85
N LEU A 144 -22.86 10.27 23.90
CA LEU A 144 -21.94 11.26 24.47
C LEU A 144 -21.63 10.99 25.95
N ARG A 145 -22.61 10.57 26.73
CA ARG A 145 -22.42 10.22 28.17
C ARG A 145 -21.58 8.97 28.37
N GLY A 146 -21.65 8.02 27.43
CA GLY A 146 -20.92 6.76 27.51
C GLY A 146 -19.59 6.76 26.75
N ALA A 147 -19.29 7.80 25.99
CA ALA A 147 -18.12 7.86 25.14
C ALA A 147 -16.87 8.27 25.93
N GLU A 148 -15.97 7.33 26.18
CA GLU A 148 -14.65 7.60 26.73
C GLU A 148 -13.75 8.24 25.66
N GLY A 149 -13.89 9.56 25.43
CA GLY A 149 -13.01 10.35 24.56
C GLY A 149 -13.30 10.33 23.05
N ASN A 150 -14.23 9.50 22.56
CA ASN A 150 -14.67 9.51 21.17
C ASN A 150 -16.09 10.05 21.03
N THR A 151 -16.23 11.35 20.93
CA THR A 151 -17.51 12.06 20.83
C THR A 151 -17.88 12.42 19.38
N THR A 152 -17.70 11.48 18.43
CA THR A 152 -18.08 11.65 17.03
C THR A 152 -19.42 10.99 16.76
N LEU A 153 -20.43 11.76 16.34
CA LEU A 153 -21.79 11.31 16.11
C LEU A 153 -22.06 11.06 14.62
N LEU A 154 -22.82 10.01 14.29
CA LEU A 154 -23.32 9.72 12.94
C LEU A 154 -24.68 10.42 12.79
N ILE A 155 -24.79 11.42 11.88
CA ILE A 155 -25.89 12.40 11.89
C ILE A 155 -26.89 12.25 10.75
N ASP A 156 -26.71 11.29 9.88
CA ASP A 156 -27.52 11.09 8.68
C ASP A 156 -28.43 9.84 8.73
N THR A 157 -28.86 9.46 9.95
CA THR A 157 -29.75 8.31 10.12
C THR A 157 -31.16 8.58 9.56
N TYR A 158 -31.66 9.80 9.71
CA TYR A 158 -33.01 10.19 9.25
C TYR A 158 -32.94 11.42 8.35
N ASP A 159 -32.47 12.55 8.88
CA ASP A 159 -32.29 13.81 8.15
C ASP A 159 -30.99 14.45 8.60
N THR A 160 -30.05 14.67 7.67
CA THR A 160 -28.71 15.15 7.98
C THR A 160 -28.72 16.55 8.62
N ARG A 161 -29.63 17.44 8.22
CA ARG A 161 -29.75 18.79 8.77
C ARG A 161 -30.26 18.76 10.20
N GLU A 162 -31.31 17.99 10.45
CA GLU A 162 -31.86 17.83 11.80
C GLU A 162 -30.87 17.06 12.70
N GLY A 163 -30.18 16.05 12.17
CA GLY A 163 -29.11 15.35 12.87
C GLY A 163 -27.98 16.26 13.32
N ALA A 164 -27.54 17.21 12.47
CA ALA A 164 -26.54 18.20 12.85
C ALA A 164 -27.05 19.12 13.98
N LYS A 165 -28.31 19.57 13.92
CA LYS A 165 -28.94 20.37 15.00
C LYS A 165 -29.09 19.56 16.30
N ASN A 166 -29.51 18.31 16.21
CA ASN A 166 -29.59 17.37 17.33
C ASN A 166 -28.22 17.09 17.96
N ALA A 167 -27.15 17.02 17.17
CA ALA A 167 -25.79 16.88 17.68
C ALA A 167 -25.36 18.11 18.51
N VAL A 168 -25.61 19.32 18.00
CA VAL A 168 -25.39 20.57 18.76
C VAL A 168 -26.19 20.57 20.07
N ARG A 169 -27.48 20.22 20.01
CA ARG A 169 -28.36 20.16 21.16
C ARG A 169 -27.90 19.11 22.17
N ALA A 170 -27.54 17.91 21.73
CA ALA A 170 -27.03 16.83 22.59
C ALA A 170 -25.75 17.24 23.33
N SER A 171 -24.81 17.90 22.66
CA SER A 171 -23.58 18.40 23.26
C SER A 171 -23.88 19.44 24.34
N ARG A 172 -24.77 20.41 24.07
CA ARG A 172 -25.17 21.45 25.04
C ARG A 172 -25.91 20.87 26.25
N GLU A 173 -26.88 19.97 26.05
CA GLU A 173 -27.67 19.37 27.11
C GLU A 173 -26.88 18.39 27.98
N THR A 174 -25.87 17.74 27.44
CA THR A 174 -25.01 16.81 28.20
C THR A 174 -23.80 17.51 28.84
N GLY A 175 -23.43 18.68 28.34
CA GLY A 175 -22.15 19.34 28.67
C GLY A 175 -20.91 18.64 28.13
N VAL A 176 -21.06 17.61 27.27
CA VAL A 176 -19.95 16.86 26.68
C VAL A 176 -19.55 17.50 25.35
N PRO A 177 -18.27 17.91 25.18
CA PRO A 177 -17.80 18.50 23.95
C PRO A 177 -17.90 17.50 22.77
N LEU A 178 -18.38 17.97 21.62
CA LEU A 178 -18.47 17.19 20.39
C LEU A 178 -17.16 17.27 19.64
N ALA A 179 -16.51 16.13 19.42
CA ALA A 179 -15.25 16.06 18.65
C ALA A 179 -15.50 16.12 17.13
N GLY A 180 -16.59 15.52 16.67
CA GLY A 180 -16.93 15.52 15.26
C GLY A 180 -18.30 14.96 14.94
N VAL A 181 -18.64 15.02 13.66
CA VAL A 181 -19.83 14.36 13.08
C VAL A 181 -19.45 13.63 11.82
N ARG A 182 -20.12 12.50 11.55
CA ARG A 182 -19.93 11.68 10.37
C ARG A 182 -21.16 11.75 9.48
N ILE A 183 -20.89 11.83 8.18
CA ILE A 183 -21.89 11.79 7.09
C ILE A 183 -21.57 10.59 6.22
N ASP A 184 -22.53 9.70 6.03
CA ASP A 184 -22.37 8.39 5.34
C ASP A 184 -23.25 8.26 4.09
N SER A 185 -23.99 9.32 3.70
CA SER A 185 -24.95 9.28 2.61
C SER A 185 -25.18 10.63 1.93
N GLY A 186 -25.85 10.59 0.76
CA GLY A 186 -26.28 11.78 0.03
C GLY A 186 -25.14 12.49 -0.71
N ASP A 187 -25.37 13.76 -1.05
CA ASP A 187 -24.37 14.62 -1.69
C ASP A 187 -23.36 15.11 -0.64
N LEU A 188 -22.20 14.47 -0.63
CA LEU A 188 -21.17 14.72 0.38
C LEU A 188 -20.67 16.16 0.36
N ALA A 189 -20.51 16.77 -0.82
CA ALA A 189 -20.04 18.15 -0.89
C ALA A 189 -21.07 19.13 -0.35
N TYR A 190 -22.31 19.02 -0.80
CA TYR A 190 -23.43 19.84 -0.32
C TYR A 190 -23.59 19.71 1.20
N TRP A 191 -23.61 18.49 1.72
CA TRP A 191 -23.78 18.27 3.16
C TRP A 191 -22.59 18.75 3.98
N SER A 192 -21.37 18.71 3.46
CA SER A 192 -20.20 19.23 4.18
C SER A 192 -20.35 20.73 4.46
N HIS A 193 -20.72 21.51 3.44
CA HIS A 193 -20.93 22.95 3.58
C HIS A 193 -22.11 23.30 4.49
N GLU A 194 -23.24 22.62 4.31
CA GLU A 194 -24.44 22.88 5.10
C GLU A 194 -24.22 22.54 6.58
N VAL A 195 -23.63 21.39 6.88
CA VAL A 195 -23.32 20.96 8.25
C VAL A 195 -22.27 21.88 8.89
N LYS A 196 -21.22 22.26 8.15
CA LYS A 196 -20.21 23.21 8.64
C LYS A 196 -20.83 24.56 8.99
N ARG A 197 -21.76 25.05 8.15
CA ARG A 197 -22.52 26.28 8.43
C ARG A 197 -23.31 26.19 9.75
N ILE A 198 -24.04 25.08 9.97
CA ILE A 198 -24.81 24.83 11.20
C ILE A 198 -23.92 24.88 12.44
N PHE A 199 -22.75 24.22 12.42
CA PHE A 199 -21.82 24.24 13.55
C PHE A 199 -21.19 25.62 13.77
N ASN A 200 -20.86 26.37 12.72
CA ASN A 200 -20.35 27.74 12.82
C ASN A 200 -21.40 28.67 13.46
N GLU A 201 -22.64 28.61 13.01
CA GLU A 201 -23.77 29.37 13.59
C GLU A 201 -24.06 29.00 15.04
N ALA A 202 -23.81 27.74 15.40
CA ALA A 202 -23.92 27.27 16.78
C ALA A 202 -22.75 27.68 17.68
N GLY A 203 -21.69 28.31 17.13
CA GLY A 203 -20.48 28.68 17.87
C GLY A 203 -19.56 27.47 18.16
N MET A 204 -19.57 26.43 17.29
CA MET A 204 -18.80 25.21 17.44
C MET A 204 -17.95 24.92 16.16
N PRO A 205 -17.13 25.87 15.67
CA PRO A 205 -16.38 25.75 14.42
C PRO A 205 -15.30 24.66 14.45
N GLU A 206 -14.90 24.21 15.65
CA GLU A 206 -13.88 23.20 15.90
C GLU A 206 -14.37 21.76 15.63
N VAL A 207 -15.69 21.54 15.52
CA VAL A 207 -16.27 20.22 15.28
C VAL A 207 -15.83 19.70 13.93
N LYS A 208 -15.20 18.51 13.94
CA LYS A 208 -14.64 17.87 12.74
C LYS A 208 -15.71 17.17 11.91
N LEU A 209 -15.62 17.30 10.60
CA LEU A 209 -16.48 16.59 9.66
C LEU A 209 -15.77 15.35 9.12
N VAL A 210 -16.43 14.19 9.23
CA VAL A 210 -15.95 12.91 8.74
C VAL A 210 -16.80 12.45 7.57
N ALA A 211 -16.21 12.31 6.38
CA ALA A 211 -16.87 11.70 5.24
C ALA A 211 -16.71 10.18 5.25
N SER A 212 -17.78 9.47 4.93
CA SER A 212 -17.76 8.05 4.59
C SER A 212 -18.73 7.80 3.42
N ASN A 213 -18.98 6.55 3.03
CA ASN A 213 -19.78 6.16 1.86
C ASN A 213 -18.97 6.02 0.55
N ASP A 214 -18.65 4.77 0.21
CA ASP A 214 -18.03 4.33 -1.05
C ASP A 214 -16.88 5.19 -1.59
N LEU A 215 -16.07 5.72 -0.66
CA LEU A 215 -14.95 6.58 -0.97
C LEU A 215 -13.81 5.81 -1.64
N ASP A 216 -13.25 6.42 -2.68
CA ASP A 216 -11.98 6.06 -3.31
C ASP A 216 -11.14 7.31 -3.55
N GLU A 217 -9.92 7.12 -4.07
CA GLU A 217 -9.00 8.22 -4.36
C GLU A 217 -9.57 9.23 -5.35
N HIS A 218 -10.34 8.80 -6.34
CA HIS A 218 -10.89 9.70 -7.37
C HIS A 218 -12.01 10.58 -6.81
N LEU A 219 -12.94 9.98 -6.04
CA LEU A 219 -14.00 10.74 -5.38
C LEU A 219 -13.41 11.72 -4.36
N ILE A 220 -12.47 11.27 -3.54
CA ILE A 220 -11.83 12.12 -2.52
C ILE A 220 -11.06 13.26 -3.17
N GLU A 221 -10.24 13.00 -4.22
CA GLU A 221 -9.55 14.07 -4.94
C GLU A 221 -10.54 15.09 -5.51
N ASN A 222 -11.67 14.62 -6.07
CA ASN A 222 -12.71 15.50 -6.59
C ASN A 222 -13.36 16.34 -5.48
N LEU A 223 -13.73 15.73 -4.35
CA LEU A 223 -14.26 16.44 -3.17
C LEU A 223 -13.28 17.52 -2.68
N VAL A 224 -12.00 17.20 -2.59
CA VAL A 224 -10.97 18.14 -2.11
C VAL A 224 -10.67 19.22 -3.14
N MET A 225 -10.39 18.86 -4.40
CA MET A 225 -9.82 19.77 -5.38
C MET A 225 -10.88 20.56 -6.17
N VAL A 226 -12.01 19.92 -6.49
CA VAL A 226 -13.04 20.48 -7.36
C VAL A 226 -14.20 21.04 -6.55
N GLN A 227 -14.81 20.23 -5.72
CA GLN A 227 -16.00 20.58 -4.96
C GLN A 227 -15.71 21.35 -3.68
N LYS A 228 -14.43 21.39 -3.22
CA LYS A 228 -13.98 22.12 -2.02
C LYS A 228 -14.75 21.76 -0.76
N ALA A 229 -15.09 20.46 -0.61
CA ALA A 229 -15.85 19.96 0.53
C ALA A 229 -15.11 20.17 1.88
N ASP A 230 -15.86 20.50 2.93
CA ASP A 230 -15.32 20.88 4.26
C ASP A 230 -15.00 19.71 5.18
N TYR A 231 -14.57 18.58 4.63
CA TYR A 231 -14.21 17.42 5.44
C TYR A 231 -12.80 17.52 6.03
N ASP A 232 -12.70 17.16 7.31
CA ASP A 232 -11.43 17.05 8.03
C ASP A 232 -10.86 15.62 7.98
N ILE A 233 -11.71 14.60 7.83
CA ILE A 233 -11.36 13.18 7.92
C ILE A 233 -12.14 12.40 6.85
N TYR A 234 -11.49 11.43 6.22
CA TYR A 234 -12.12 10.49 5.29
C TYR A 234 -12.08 9.07 5.84
N ALA A 235 -13.19 8.34 5.78
CA ALA A 235 -13.29 6.95 6.21
C ALA A 235 -13.63 6.05 5.02
N ALA A 236 -12.62 5.35 4.48
CA ALA A 236 -12.76 4.49 3.33
C ALA A 236 -12.97 3.03 3.76
N GLY A 237 -13.95 2.37 3.16
CA GLY A 237 -14.33 0.98 3.48
C GLY A 237 -14.12 0.05 2.30
N THR A 238 -15.21 -0.29 1.60
CA THR A 238 -15.27 -1.30 0.54
C THR A 238 -14.17 -1.15 -0.50
N LYS A 239 -14.09 0.02 -1.14
CA LYS A 239 -13.15 0.25 -2.24
C LYS A 239 -11.69 0.21 -1.82
N LEU A 240 -11.39 0.47 -0.54
CA LEU A 240 -10.06 0.34 0.02
C LEU A 240 -9.66 -1.13 0.21
N VAL A 241 -10.42 -1.89 1.02
CA VAL A 241 -10.01 -3.24 1.43
C VAL A 241 -10.20 -4.31 0.36
N THR A 242 -10.98 -4.01 -0.68
CA THR A 242 -11.14 -4.89 -1.86
C THR A 242 -10.28 -4.45 -3.03
N ALA A 243 -9.64 -3.27 -2.96
CA ALA A 243 -8.97 -2.62 -4.09
C ALA A 243 -9.84 -2.68 -5.35
N TYR A 244 -11.07 -2.22 -5.24
CA TYR A 244 -12.22 -2.39 -6.12
C TYR A 244 -11.93 -2.31 -7.64
N ASP A 245 -11.05 -1.40 -8.03
CA ASP A 245 -10.69 -1.12 -9.44
C ASP A 245 -9.55 -2.01 -9.98
N MET A 246 -8.90 -2.79 -9.12
CA MET A 246 -7.81 -3.70 -9.49
C MET A 246 -7.98 -5.03 -8.73
N PRO A 247 -8.53 -6.08 -9.34
CA PRO A 247 -8.85 -7.33 -8.62
C PRO A 247 -7.63 -8.08 -8.10
N ALA A 248 -6.48 -7.95 -8.75
CA ALA A 248 -5.21 -8.56 -8.32
C ALA A 248 -4.01 -7.89 -8.98
N LEU A 249 -2.87 -7.87 -8.29
CA LEU A 249 -1.58 -7.57 -8.93
C LEU A 249 -1.12 -8.75 -9.81
N GLY A 250 -0.36 -8.43 -10.86
CA GLY A 250 0.17 -9.40 -11.81
C GLY A 250 1.49 -10.05 -11.37
N GLY A 251 1.76 -10.15 -10.07
CA GLY A 251 2.96 -10.80 -9.55
C GLY A 251 3.02 -12.27 -9.97
N VAL A 252 4.22 -12.74 -10.36
CA VAL A 252 4.46 -14.11 -10.81
C VAL A 252 5.71 -14.66 -10.18
N PHE A 253 5.76 -15.97 -9.99
CA PHE A 253 6.94 -16.70 -9.53
C PHE A 253 7.54 -17.48 -10.71
N LYS A 254 8.85 -17.39 -10.92
CA LYS A 254 9.50 -18.01 -12.09
C LYS A 254 10.88 -18.56 -11.75
N THR A 255 11.15 -19.81 -12.17
CA THR A 255 12.47 -20.42 -12.08
C THR A 255 13.48 -19.64 -12.91
N LYS A 256 14.46 -19.07 -12.25
CA LYS A 256 15.53 -18.24 -12.85
C LYS A 256 16.81 -19.00 -13.14
N SER A 257 17.12 -20.00 -12.31
CA SER A 257 18.26 -20.89 -12.49
C SER A 257 17.94 -22.30 -11.97
N TYR A 258 18.62 -23.30 -12.51
CA TYR A 258 18.51 -24.68 -12.05
C TYR A 258 19.89 -25.36 -12.15
N LYS A 259 20.36 -25.93 -11.04
CA LYS A 259 21.70 -26.53 -10.94
C LYS A 259 22.81 -25.59 -11.42
N GLY A 260 22.76 -24.31 -10.99
CA GLY A 260 23.73 -23.27 -11.35
C GLY A 260 23.58 -22.71 -12.78
N ALA A 261 22.78 -23.31 -13.66
CA ALA A 261 22.58 -22.81 -15.01
C ALA A 261 21.38 -21.84 -15.08
N PRO A 262 21.51 -20.66 -15.72
CA PRO A 262 20.41 -19.74 -15.91
C PRO A 262 19.31 -20.37 -16.77
N LYS A 263 18.06 -20.09 -16.44
CA LYS A 263 16.86 -20.54 -17.16
C LYS A 263 16.07 -19.33 -17.67
N ILE A 264 15.46 -19.50 -18.84
CA ILE A 264 14.63 -18.49 -19.47
C ILE A 264 13.33 -19.10 -19.96
N LYS A 265 12.22 -18.45 -19.70
CA LYS A 265 10.96 -18.74 -20.35
C LYS A 265 10.82 -17.78 -21.54
N ILE A 266 10.62 -18.34 -22.73
CA ILE A 266 10.38 -17.56 -23.94
C ILE A 266 8.92 -17.79 -24.35
N ALA A 267 8.14 -16.75 -24.28
CA ALA A 267 6.76 -16.73 -24.74
C ALA A 267 6.46 -15.35 -25.33
N GLU A 268 5.48 -15.27 -26.21
CA GLU A 268 5.05 -14.01 -26.82
C GLU A 268 4.71 -12.97 -25.76
N GLY A 269 5.40 -11.83 -25.77
CA GLY A 269 5.23 -10.75 -24.81
C GLY A 269 5.64 -11.05 -23.35
N LYS A 270 6.23 -12.24 -23.06
CA LYS A 270 6.51 -12.68 -21.67
C LYS A 270 7.86 -13.39 -21.52
N THR A 271 8.92 -12.81 -22.06
CA THR A 271 10.28 -13.36 -21.88
C THR A 271 10.82 -13.01 -20.49
N THR A 272 11.25 -14.02 -19.73
CA THR A 272 11.78 -13.81 -18.37
C THR A 272 13.25 -13.36 -18.39
N ILE A 273 13.68 -12.72 -17.30
CA ILE A 273 15.07 -12.34 -17.07
C ILE A 273 15.81 -13.55 -16.51
N PRO A 274 16.91 -14.05 -17.14
CA PRO A 274 17.59 -15.26 -16.72
C PRO A 274 18.58 -15.06 -15.56
N GLY A 275 18.69 -16.05 -14.68
CA GLY A 275 19.63 -16.07 -13.57
C GLY A 275 19.12 -15.33 -12.32
N ALA A 276 19.83 -15.50 -11.20
CA ALA A 276 19.53 -14.76 -9.97
C ALA A 276 19.84 -13.27 -10.16
N THR A 277 18.90 -12.42 -9.75
CA THR A 277 18.99 -10.97 -9.96
C THR A 277 18.70 -10.20 -8.68
N ASN A 278 19.26 -9.01 -8.57
CA ASN A 278 18.90 -7.98 -7.59
C ASN A 278 18.46 -6.72 -8.34
N VAL A 279 17.84 -5.79 -7.64
CA VAL A 279 17.47 -4.47 -8.13
C VAL A 279 18.30 -3.43 -7.42
N LEU A 280 18.88 -2.54 -8.18
CA LEU A 280 19.63 -1.40 -7.71
C LEU A 280 18.81 -0.14 -7.94
N ARG A 281 18.44 0.56 -6.89
CA ARG A 281 17.77 1.86 -6.97
C ARG A 281 18.80 2.98 -7.01
N ILE A 282 18.65 3.85 -7.99
CA ILE A 282 19.48 5.06 -8.14
C ILE A 282 18.74 6.25 -7.56
N VAL A 283 19.48 7.06 -6.82
CA VAL A 283 18.96 8.28 -6.20
C VAL A 283 19.74 9.49 -6.73
N ARG A 284 19.02 10.50 -7.18
CA ARG A 284 19.61 11.76 -7.63
C ARG A 284 18.91 12.93 -6.94
N SER A 285 19.67 13.79 -6.30
CA SER A 285 19.14 14.94 -5.54
C SER A 285 18.04 14.55 -4.53
N GLY A 286 18.21 13.39 -3.85
CA GLY A 286 17.28 12.85 -2.86
C GLY A 286 16.03 12.21 -3.43
N ARG A 287 15.85 12.13 -4.77
CA ARG A 287 14.72 11.52 -5.46
C ARG A 287 15.11 10.22 -6.16
N PHE A 288 14.15 9.33 -6.31
CA PHE A 288 14.30 8.11 -7.09
C PHE A 288 14.37 8.44 -8.58
N GLU A 289 15.49 8.09 -9.21
CA GLU A 289 15.77 8.39 -10.62
C GLU A 289 15.42 7.23 -11.55
N GLY A 290 15.70 5.99 -11.11
CA GLY A 290 15.43 4.78 -11.85
C GLY A 290 15.98 3.55 -11.14
N ASP A 291 15.55 2.38 -11.61
CA ASP A 291 15.95 1.09 -11.05
C ASP A 291 16.63 0.21 -12.11
N ILE A 292 17.67 -0.51 -11.69
CA ILE A 292 18.48 -1.35 -12.56
C ILE A 292 18.44 -2.78 -12.04
N ILE A 293 17.90 -3.70 -12.84
CA ILE A 293 17.97 -5.13 -12.58
C ILE A 293 19.33 -5.63 -13.05
N MET A 294 20.06 -6.27 -12.15
CA MET A 294 21.43 -6.75 -12.37
C MET A 294 21.63 -8.16 -11.80
N PRO A 295 22.69 -8.88 -12.20
CA PRO A 295 23.04 -10.16 -11.59
C PRO A 295 23.24 -10.03 -10.07
N ALA A 296 22.65 -10.93 -9.28
CA ALA A 296 22.70 -10.86 -7.81
C ALA A 296 24.11 -11.01 -7.21
N ALA A 297 25.03 -11.65 -7.96
CA ALA A 297 26.42 -11.87 -7.52
C ALA A 297 27.31 -10.63 -7.69
N GLU A 298 26.85 -9.60 -8.41
CA GLU A 298 27.62 -8.38 -8.62
C GLU A 298 27.42 -7.40 -7.47
N ASN A 299 28.53 -6.85 -6.98
CA ASN A 299 28.50 -5.78 -6.00
C ASN A 299 29.11 -4.51 -6.61
N VAL A 300 28.25 -3.64 -7.10
CA VAL A 300 28.63 -2.38 -7.76
C VAL A 300 28.41 -1.16 -6.88
N VAL A 301 28.06 -1.37 -5.60
CA VAL A 301 27.81 -0.28 -4.62
C VAL A 301 28.71 -0.46 -3.43
N ALA A 302 29.46 0.59 -3.08
CA ALA A 302 30.16 0.70 -1.81
C ALA A 302 29.82 2.05 -1.20
N ASP A 303 29.66 2.10 0.12
CA ASP A 303 29.32 3.30 0.90
C ASP A 303 28.09 4.07 0.33
N GLY A 304 27.10 3.33 -0.16
CA GLY A 304 25.88 3.89 -0.71
C GLY A 304 26.06 4.57 -2.09
N ARG A 305 27.17 4.31 -2.80
CA ARG A 305 27.48 4.93 -4.09
C ARG A 305 27.91 3.90 -5.13
N LEU A 306 27.54 4.17 -6.40
CA LEU A 306 28.03 3.40 -7.56
C LEU A 306 29.56 3.48 -7.65
N GLN A 307 30.19 2.31 -7.86
CA GLN A 307 31.63 2.18 -8.03
C GLN A 307 32.05 2.24 -9.51
N GLU A 308 31.12 2.09 -10.42
CA GLU A 308 31.33 2.08 -11.87
C GLU A 308 30.20 2.76 -12.62
N ASN A 309 30.45 3.17 -13.86
CA ASN A 309 29.39 3.63 -14.76
C ASN A 309 28.52 2.46 -15.20
N ILE A 310 27.20 2.59 -15.13
CA ILE A 310 26.27 1.54 -15.51
C ILE A 310 25.40 1.99 -16.69
N ILE A 311 25.38 1.20 -17.76
CA ILE A 311 24.44 1.34 -18.87
C ILE A 311 23.26 0.41 -18.60
N SER A 312 22.07 0.95 -18.59
CA SER A 312 20.82 0.24 -18.39
C SER A 312 19.91 0.32 -19.60
N PHE A 313 19.29 -0.79 -19.98
CA PHE A 313 18.33 -0.88 -21.07
C PHE A 313 16.91 -0.95 -20.54
N ASN A 314 16.11 0.08 -20.80
CA ASN A 314 14.72 0.14 -20.32
C ASN A 314 13.90 -1.03 -20.91
N ILE A 315 13.33 -1.84 -20.02
CA ILE A 315 12.55 -3.03 -20.39
C ILE A 315 11.16 -2.73 -20.93
N ASN A 316 10.65 -1.52 -20.69
CA ASN A 316 9.35 -1.06 -21.17
C ASN A 316 9.45 -0.32 -22.52
N SER A 317 10.66 -0.16 -23.07
CA SER A 317 10.89 0.55 -24.33
C SER A 317 11.09 -0.43 -25.49
N LEU A 318 10.22 -0.39 -26.48
CA LEU A 318 10.35 -1.18 -27.72
C LEU A 318 11.67 -0.92 -28.47
N ASN A 319 12.28 0.26 -28.31
CA ASN A 319 13.48 0.70 -29.01
C ASN A 319 14.76 0.58 -28.17
N GLY A 320 14.74 -0.15 -27.05
CA GLY A 320 15.90 -0.34 -26.20
C GLY A 320 16.51 0.98 -25.70
N LYS A 321 15.67 1.94 -25.29
CA LYS A 321 16.13 3.22 -24.73
C LYS A 321 17.12 2.95 -23.61
N LYS A 322 18.31 3.56 -23.71
CA LYS A 322 19.37 3.44 -22.72
C LYS A 322 19.24 4.55 -21.67
N ALA A 323 19.64 4.25 -20.46
CA ALA A 323 19.95 5.22 -19.43
C ALA A 323 21.37 4.95 -18.93
N ASP A 324 22.13 6.03 -18.72
CA ASP A 324 23.50 5.97 -18.25
C ASP A 324 23.55 6.55 -16.82
N PHE A 325 24.15 5.78 -15.92
CA PHE A 325 24.34 6.17 -14.52
C PHE A 325 25.83 6.22 -14.21
N ALA A 326 26.28 7.33 -13.65
CA ALA A 326 27.70 7.57 -13.42
C ALA A 326 28.19 6.97 -12.08
N ALA A 327 29.44 6.57 -12.05
CA ALA A 327 30.12 6.26 -10.79
C ALA A 327 30.00 7.46 -9.82
N GLY A 328 29.81 7.16 -8.53
CA GLY A 328 29.59 8.15 -7.47
C GLY A 328 28.16 8.56 -7.24
N GLU A 329 27.19 8.21 -8.10
CA GLU A 329 25.76 8.42 -7.82
C GLU A 329 25.31 7.61 -6.61
N GLU A 330 24.41 8.16 -5.80
CA GLU A 330 23.79 7.44 -4.65
C GLU A 330 22.96 6.25 -5.17
N ALA A 331 23.21 5.08 -4.58
CA ALA A 331 22.51 3.86 -4.98
C ALA A 331 22.45 2.84 -3.84
N TYR A 332 21.40 2.00 -3.87
CA TYR A 332 21.29 0.88 -2.92
C TYR A 332 20.53 -0.30 -3.53
N ALA A 333 20.90 -1.51 -3.08
CA ALA A 333 20.20 -2.73 -3.51
C ALA A 333 18.89 -2.90 -2.75
N LEU A 334 17.80 -3.23 -3.47
CA LEU A 334 16.47 -3.42 -2.90
C LEU A 334 16.32 -4.77 -2.19
N LEU A 335 16.77 -5.87 -2.82
CA LEU A 335 16.67 -7.20 -2.22
C LEU A 335 17.70 -7.37 -1.11
N LYS A 336 17.22 -7.67 0.09
CA LYS A 336 18.04 -7.91 1.30
C LYS A 336 17.87 -9.36 1.76
N PRO A 337 18.89 -10.01 2.31
CA PRO A 337 18.75 -11.32 2.93
C PRO A 337 17.72 -11.28 4.08
N VAL A 338 16.73 -12.18 4.03
CA VAL A 338 15.72 -12.35 5.09
C VAL A 338 15.72 -13.73 5.69
N MET A 339 16.24 -14.72 4.97
CA MET A 339 16.40 -16.10 5.45
C MET A 339 17.70 -16.68 4.90
N ALA A 340 18.47 -17.37 5.73
CA ALA A 340 19.63 -18.14 5.37
C ALA A 340 19.52 -19.54 5.98
N GLU A 341 19.73 -20.59 5.17
CA GLU A 341 19.65 -21.99 5.60
C GLU A 341 18.38 -22.31 6.40
N GLY A 342 17.23 -21.80 5.91
CA GLY A 342 15.93 -22.01 6.53
C GLY A 342 15.68 -21.22 7.83
N ARG A 343 16.58 -20.32 8.23
CA ARG A 343 16.45 -19.51 9.43
C ARG A 343 16.37 -18.02 9.10
N PRO A 344 15.57 -17.22 9.81
CA PRO A 344 15.62 -15.77 9.69
C PRO A 344 17.06 -15.26 9.94
N VAL A 345 17.51 -14.33 9.09
CA VAL A 345 18.88 -13.76 9.18
C VAL A 345 19.03 -12.89 10.44
N SER A 346 17.94 -12.27 10.91
CA SER A 346 17.90 -11.46 12.12
C SER A 346 16.54 -11.61 12.82
N ALA A 347 16.54 -11.52 14.15
CA ALA A 347 15.32 -11.41 14.93
C ALA A 347 14.56 -10.10 14.61
N ASP A 348 15.29 -9.06 14.17
CA ASP A 348 14.75 -7.78 13.73
C ASP A 348 14.21 -7.79 12.29
N ALA A 349 14.14 -8.97 11.65
CA ALA A 349 13.55 -9.12 10.31
C ALA A 349 12.06 -8.71 10.28
N VAL A 350 11.39 -8.71 11.45
CA VAL A 350 10.03 -8.19 11.62
C VAL A 350 10.11 -6.79 12.21
N ARG A 351 10.09 -5.78 11.35
CA ARG A 351 10.10 -4.37 11.76
C ARG A 351 8.75 -4.00 12.44
N PRO A 352 8.78 -3.10 13.44
CA PRO A 352 7.56 -2.49 13.98
C PRO A 352 6.70 -1.88 12.87
N LEU A 353 5.38 -1.98 13.00
CA LEU A 353 4.46 -1.54 11.95
C LEU A 353 4.55 -0.02 11.68
N ASP A 354 4.79 0.76 12.74
CA ASP A 354 4.98 2.21 12.63
C ASP A 354 6.25 2.57 11.85
N ASP A 355 7.33 1.79 11.98
CA ASP A 355 8.56 2.00 11.22
C ASP A 355 8.37 1.68 9.74
N ILE A 356 7.61 0.63 9.43
CA ILE A 356 7.24 0.29 8.04
C ILE A 356 6.41 1.43 7.43
N ARG A 357 5.42 1.92 8.17
CA ARG A 357 4.56 3.04 7.75
C ARG A 357 5.37 4.34 7.56
N ALA A 358 6.32 4.60 8.43
CA ALA A 358 7.22 5.75 8.30
C ALA A 358 8.10 5.64 7.04
N ALA A 359 8.63 4.45 6.76
CA ALA A 359 9.41 4.18 5.54
C ALA A 359 8.57 4.40 4.28
N VAL A 360 7.29 3.97 4.24
CA VAL A 360 6.39 4.26 3.11
C VAL A 360 6.26 5.76 2.88
N ARG A 361 6.03 6.54 3.96
CA ARG A 361 5.90 8.00 3.85
C ARG A 361 7.17 8.66 3.33
N GLU A 362 8.33 8.23 3.82
CA GLU A 362 9.64 8.72 3.36
C GLU A 362 9.84 8.39 1.87
N ASN A 363 9.65 7.13 1.48
CA ASN A 363 9.82 6.68 0.10
C ASN A 363 8.87 7.39 -0.86
N LEU A 364 7.60 7.60 -0.49
CA LEU A 364 6.66 8.38 -1.27
C LEU A 364 7.06 9.85 -1.40
N SER A 365 7.76 10.43 -0.42
CA SER A 365 8.28 11.80 -0.50
C SER A 365 9.44 11.92 -1.50
N ARG A 366 10.23 10.85 -1.66
CA ARG A 366 11.34 10.75 -2.61
C ARG A 366 10.89 10.43 -4.05
N LEU A 367 9.66 9.96 -4.22
CA LEU A 367 9.09 9.68 -5.55
C LEU A 367 8.55 10.97 -6.18
N ASP A 368 8.92 11.22 -7.44
CA ASP A 368 8.46 12.42 -8.17
C ASP A 368 6.93 12.45 -8.27
N PRO A 369 6.30 13.63 -8.10
CA PRO A 369 4.84 13.77 -8.22
C PRO A 369 4.26 13.25 -9.54
N ALA A 370 5.03 13.27 -10.63
CA ALA A 370 4.57 12.76 -11.93
C ALA A 370 4.23 11.26 -11.91
N TYR A 371 4.90 10.47 -11.08
CA TYR A 371 4.61 9.03 -10.92
C TYR A 371 3.43 8.77 -9.99
N LYS A 372 3.03 9.76 -9.19
CA LYS A 372 1.94 9.65 -8.20
C LYS A 372 0.59 10.13 -8.71
N ARG A 373 0.49 10.66 -9.93
CA ARG A 373 -0.78 11.11 -10.49
C ARG A 373 -1.79 9.96 -10.54
N LEU A 374 -3.04 10.26 -10.20
CA LEU A 374 -4.12 9.28 -10.27
C LEU A 374 -4.53 9.00 -11.70
N VAL A 375 -4.42 10.01 -12.59
CA VAL A 375 -4.73 9.91 -14.01
C VAL A 375 -3.47 10.14 -14.83
N ASN A 376 -3.21 9.24 -15.78
CA ASN A 376 -2.07 9.29 -16.70
C ASN A 376 -0.72 9.54 -15.99
N PRO A 377 -0.32 8.67 -15.02
CA PRO A 377 0.97 8.79 -14.35
C PRO A 377 2.12 8.59 -15.34
N HIS A 378 3.24 9.22 -15.05
CA HIS A 378 4.48 8.92 -15.78
C HIS A 378 4.96 7.50 -15.45
N VAL A 379 5.59 6.83 -16.41
CA VAL A 379 6.12 5.46 -16.23
C VAL A 379 7.53 5.54 -15.65
N TYR A 380 7.72 4.91 -14.49
CA TYR A 380 9.04 4.85 -13.84
C TYR A 380 10.03 4.00 -14.63
N GLY A 381 11.28 4.44 -14.65
CA GLY A 381 12.35 3.81 -15.41
C GLY A 381 12.91 2.57 -14.72
N VAL A 382 12.58 1.39 -15.24
CA VAL A 382 13.19 0.11 -14.82
C VAL A 382 13.95 -0.45 -16.01
N GLY A 383 15.22 -0.81 -15.81
CA GLY A 383 16.06 -1.33 -16.88
C GLY A 383 16.92 -2.53 -16.48
N LEU A 384 17.50 -3.19 -17.48
CA LEU A 384 18.47 -4.26 -17.29
C LEU A 384 19.89 -3.72 -17.46
N LYS A 385 20.80 -4.07 -16.54
CA LYS A 385 22.24 -3.84 -16.74
C LYS A 385 22.66 -4.48 -18.07
N GLN A 386 23.54 -3.82 -18.80
CA GLN A 386 23.90 -4.19 -20.18
C GLN A 386 24.29 -5.66 -20.35
N GLU A 387 25.06 -6.23 -19.44
CA GLU A 387 25.46 -7.63 -19.53
C GLU A 387 24.27 -8.57 -19.36
N LEU A 388 23.35 -8.27 -18.44
CA LEU A 388 22.14 -9.06 -18.23
C LEU A 388 21.21 -8.97 -19.45
N TYR A 389 21.09 -7.79 -20.05
CA TYR A 389 20.35 -7.59 -21.29
C TYR A 389 20.94 -8.44 -22.43
N ARG A 390 22.27 -8.37 -22.64
CA ARG A 390 22.96 -9.19 -23.67
C ARG A 390 22.78 -10.68 -23.41
N ARG A 391 22.91 -11.15 -22.17
CA ARG A 391 22.66 -12.55 -21.79
C ARG A 391 21.26 -12.99 -22.18
N GLN A 392 20.23 -12.17 -21.86
CA GLN A 392 18.85 -12.48 -22.23
C GLN A 392 18.70 -12.60 -23.75
N GLN A 393 19.22 -11.64 -24.53
CA GLN A 393 19.13 -11.65 -25.99
C GLN A 393 19.84 -12.87 -26.59
N ASN A 394 21.02 -13.22 -26.11
CA ASN A 394 21.77 -14.39 -26.58
C ASN A 394 21.03 -15.72 -26.31
N MET A 395 20.37 -15.83 -25.13
CA MET A 395 19.58 -17.03 -24.81
C MET A 395 18.34 -17.15 -25.71
N VAL A 396 17.68 -16.03 -26.02
CA VAL A 396 16.56 -16.00 -26.97
C VAL A 396 17.02 -16.41 -28.36
N ALA A 397 18.09 -15.81 -28.87
CA ALA A 397 18.65 -16.12 -30.19
C ALA A 397 19.06 -17.60 -30.31
N ALA A 398 19.74 -18.16 -29.29
CA ALA A 398 20.12 -19.56 -29.26
C ALA A 398 18.91 -20.52 -29.29
N TYR A 399 17.82 -20.17 -28.59
CA TYR A 399 16.59 -20.95 -28.63
C TYR A 399 15.93 -20.92 -29.99
N LEU A 400 15.83 -19.75 -30.64
CA LEU A 400 15.23 -19.61 -31.97
C LEU A 400 16.04 -20.36 -33.02
N ALA A 401 17.36 -20.23 -33.02
CA ALA A 401 18.24 -20.96 -33.93
C ALA A 401 18.16 -22.51 -33.77
N LYS A 402 17.90 -22.99 -32.55
CA LYS A 402 17.69 -24.43 -32.32
C LYS A 402 16.34 -24.91 -32.88
N ARG A 403 15.29 -24.05 -32.76
CA ARG A 403 13.95 -24.37 -33.29
C ARG A 403 13.91 -24.43 -34.80
N GLU A 404 14.72 -23.59 -35.49
CA GLU A 404 14.80 -23.60 -36.97
C GLU A 404 15.57 -24.81 -37.54
N ARG A 405 16.35 -25.51 -36.71
CA ARG A 405 17.16 -26.68 -37.12
C ARG A 405 16.52 -28.04 -36.80
N GLY A 406 15.45 -28.05 -36.03
CA GLY A 406 14.71 -29.25 -35.63
C GLY A 406 13.28 -29.25 -36.08
#